data_38ffe05254aa3d6c3f3a593d28f069d5
#
_entry.id   38ffe05254aa3d6c3f3a593d28f069d5
#
_cell.length_a   1.000
_cell.length_b   1.000
_cell.length_c   1.000
_cell.angle_alpha   90.00
_cell.angle_beta   90.00
_cell.angle_gamma   90.00
#
_symmetry.space_group_name_H-M   'P 1'
#
loop_
_entity.id
_entity.type
_entity.pdbx_description
1 polymer ?
#
loop_
_entity_poly.entity_id
_entity_poly.type
_entity_poly.pdbx_seq_one_letter_code
_entity_poly.pdbx_strand_id
1 'polypeptide(L)'
;MTSANPSAIREAVEAQRDFVTRLFDRLRADGLDEPGVSRDPYGPGEQRGHATAAEAGRSLGLAIGHDPAANLYMSWAGSAPDAPAVMMGSHLDSVPHGGNFDGAAGVVAGLAAIAALQRLGITPRPTVTVMGIRAEESVWFEVSYIGSRGALGALPDGAMGARRRDTGRTLAEHIRECGGDPDALAAGVRHLDPAKIAAFLELHIEQAPSLVAADRAVAVATGIPGNFRYPNAVILGQHDHVGLPRRFRYDAVMAGAEFAMALDALWEEHEARGIAMACTLGRFHTDPAAHGLTIVPGALHFSLDVRAYDEAVLAELDERVSRIIAGIEQRRG
;
A
#
# COMPACT_ATOMS: atom_id res chain seq x y z
N MET A 1 -6.28 25.79 -27.66
CA MET A 1 -5.51 24.56 -27.36
C MET A 1 -5.67 23.66 -28.57
N THR A 2 -4.63 23.50 -29.39
CA THR A 2 -4.60 22.46 -30.42
C THR A 2 -4.54 21.11 -29.68
N SER A 3 -5.63 20.33 -29.76
CA SER A 3 -5.62 18.96 -29.25
C SER A 3 -4.55 18.18 -30.01
N ALA A 4 -3.56 17.66 -29.32
CA ALA A 4 -2.58 16.80 -29.97
C ALA A 4 -3.30 15.62 -30.61
N ASN A 5 -2.92 15.28 -31.84
CA ASN A 5 -3.49 14.14 -32.56
C ASN A 5 -3.22 12.85 -31.75
N PRO A 6 -4.23 12.01 -31.48
CA PRO A 6 -4.06 10.74 -30.75
C PRO A 6 -2.93 9.83 -31.30
N SER A 7 -2.70 9.83 -32.60
CA SER A 7 -1.61 9.09 -33.24
C SER A 7 -0.25 9.67 -32.82
N ALA A 8 -0.09 10.99 -32.82
CA ALA A 8 1.15 11.63 -32.40
C ALA A 8 1.45 11.43 -30.91
N ILE A 9 0.40 11.42 -30.06
CA ILE A 9 0.55 11.08 -28.63
C ILE A 9 1.04 9.65 -28.48
N ARG A 10 0.43 8.70 -29.19
CA ARG A 10 0.85 7.28 -29.16
C ARG A 10 2.31 7.12 -29.58
N GLU A 11 2.70 7.74 -30.68
CA GLU A 11 4.08 7.69 -31.18
C GLU A 11 5.08 8.30 -30.18
N ALA A 12 4.73 9.44 -29.56
CA ALA A 12 5.56 10.08 -28.55
C ALA A 12 5.75 9.22 -27.29
N VAL A 13 4.69 8.51 -26.87
CA VAL A 13 4.74 7.58 -25.72
C VAL A 13 5.55 6.34 -26.08
N GLU A 14 5.31 5.72 -27.24
CA GLU A 14 6.08 4.54 -27.71
C GLU A 14 7.59 4.86 -27.81
N ALA A 15 7.95 6.07 -28.17
CA ALA A 15 9.36 6.50 -28.22
C ALA A 15 10.02 6.55 -26.81
N GLN A 16 9.25 6.46 -25.73
CA GLN A 16 9.78 6.38 -24.36
C GLN A 16 10.05 4.95 -23.88
N ARG A 17 9.75 3.93 -24.70
CA ARG A 17 9.90 2.52 -24.32
C ARG A 17 11.26 2.20 -23.71
N ASP A 18 12.32 2.59 -24.39
CA ASP A 18 13.69 2.32 -23.91
C ASP A 18 14.01 3.05 -22.60
N PHE A 19 13.51 4.29 -22.43
CA PHE A 19 13.67 5.05 -21.20
C PHE A 19 12.96 4.33 -20.03
N VAL A 20 11.73 3.91 -20.24
CA VAL A 20 10.91 3.17 -19.26
C VAL A 20 11.57 1.84 -18.89
N THR A 21 12.02 1.07 -19.89
CA THR A 21 12.69 -0.23 -19.66
C THR A 21 13.95 -0.05 -18.83
N ARG A 22 14.86 0.86 -19.23
CA ARG A 22 16.09 1.11 -18.45
C ARG A 22 15.81 1.57 -17.02
N LEU A 23 14.74 2.36 -16.80
CA LEU A 23 14.41 2.84 -15.47
C LEU A 23 13.91 1.70 -14.57
N PHE A 24 13.06 0.81 -15.10
CA PHE A 24 12.64 -0.38 -14.35
C PHE A 24 13.78 -1.36 -14.09
N ASP A 25 14.68 -1.56 -15.06
CA ASP A 25 15.86 -2.42 -14.88
C ASP A 25 16.77 -1.87 -13.78
N ARG A 26 16.96 -0.55 -13.75
CA ARG A 26 17.74 0.11 -12.71
C ARG A 26 17.08 -0.01 -11.33
N LEU A 27 15.77 0.26 -11.22
CA LEU A 27 15.01 0.12 -9.97
C LEU A 27 15.04 -1.34 -9.46
N ARG A 28 15.01 -2.32 -10.37
CA ARG A 28 15.18 -3.73 -10.01
C ARG A 28 16.57 -3.99 -9.45
N ALA A 29 17.61 -3.55 -10.13
CA ALA A 29 19.00 -3.76 -9.70
C ALA A 29 19.28 -3.09 -8.35
N ASP A 30 18.75 -1.89 -8.13
CA ASP A 30 18.91 -1.12 -6.89
C ASP A 30 18.19 -1.77 -5.68
N GLY A 31 17.12 -2.51 -5.91
CA GLY A 31 16.31 -3.16 -4.87
C GLY A 31 16.39 -4.68 -4.85
N LEU A 32 17.26 -5.31 -5.67
CA LEU A 32 17.28 -6.76 -5.83
C LEU A 32 17.48 -7.48 -4.49
N ASP A 33 16.55 -8.38 -4.18
CA ASP A 33 16.50 -9.21 -2.97
C ASP A 33 15.74 -10.50 -3.33
N GLU A 34 16.48 -11.49 -3.85
CA GLU A 34 15.89 -12.70 -4.43
C GLU A 34 14.87 -13.37 -3.48
N PRO A 35 13.69 -13.80 -3.99
CA PRO A 35 13.30 -13.89 -5.41
C PRO A 35 12.65 -12.63 -6.00
N GLY A 36 12.63 -11.50 -5.29
CA GLY A 36 11.99 -10.25 -5.71
C GLY A 36 12.86 -9.01 -5.56
N VAL A 37 12.22 -7.92 -5.14
CA VAL A 37 12.89 -6.68 -4.74
C VAL A 37 12.45 -6.28 -3.32
N SER A 38 13.37 -5.65 -2.57
CA SER A 38 13.06 -5.03 -1.29
C SER A 38 13.53 -3.57 -1.31
N ARG A 39 12.56 -2.67 -1.43
CA ARG A 39 12.75 -1.23 -1.28
C ARG A 39 12.16 -0.81 0.06
N ASP A 40 12.89 -1.14 1.09
CA ASP A 40 12.48 -1.02 2.48
C ASP A 40 12.20 0.45 2.89
N PRO A 41 10.98 0.78 3.38
CA PRO A 41 10.58 2.13 3.78
C PRO A 41 11.63 2.84 4.65
N TYR A 42 12.01 4.05 4.25
CA TYR A 42 13.08 4.84 4.87
C TYR A 42 14.37 4.04 5.11
N GLY A 43 14.65 3.07 4.27
CA GLY A 43 15.87 2.29 4.31
C GLY A 43 16.69 2.41 3.01
N PRO A 44 17.81 1.67 2.93
CA PRO A 44 18.73 1.77 1.80
C PRO A 44 18.10 1.43 0.44
N GLY A 45 17.16 0.47 0.39
CA GLY A 45 16.51 0.06 -0.84
C GLY A 45 15.63 1.16 -1.42
N GLU A 46 14.74 1.73 -0.61
CA GLU A 46 13.90 2.85 -1.02
C GLU A 46 14.73 4.08 -1.34
N GLN A 47 15.80 4.35 -0.56
CA GLN A 47 16.68 5.51 -0.80
C GLN A 47 17.35 5.43 -2.19
N ARG A 48 17.81 4.25 -2.61
CA ARG A 48 18.34 4.05 -3.97
C ARG A 48 17.27 4.25 -5.03
N GLY A 49 16.05 3.73 -4.83
CA GLY A 49 14.93 3.94 -5.74
C GLY A 49 14.60 5.43 -5.93
N HIS A 50 14.56 6.21 -4.84
CA HIS A 50 14.36 7.66 -4.90
C HIS A 50 15.51 8.38 -5.62
N ALA A 51 16.76 7.98 -5.40
CA ALA A 51 17.92 8.54 -6.09
C ALA A 51 17.84 8.28 -7.60
N THR A 52 17.49 7.07 -8.01
CA THR A 52 17.31 6.68 -9.42
C THR A 52 16.17 7.48 -10.09
N ALA A 53 15.03 7.65 -9.42
CA ALA A 53 13.94 8.48 -9.94
C ALA A 53 14.35 9.95 -10.05
N ALA A 54 15.06 10.49 -9.06
CA ALA A 54 15.55 11.87 -9.09
C ALA A 54 16.57 12.10 -10.21
N GLU A 55 17.46 11.15 -10.49
CA GLU A 55 18.39 11.20 -11.63
C GLU A 55 17.63 11.22 -12.96
N ALA A 56 16.62 10.37 -13.12
CA ALA A 56 15.75 10.36 -14.29
C ALA A 56 15.00 11.71 -14.44
N GLY A 57 14.47 12.27 -13.36
CA GLY A 57 13.84 13.59 -13.37
C GLY A 57 14.80 14.70 -13.81
N ARG A 58 16.03 14.71 -13.29
CA ARG A 58 17.06 15.68 -13.70
C ARG A 58 17.41 15.55 -15.18
N SER A 59 17.48 14.33 -15.72
CA SER A 59 17.74 14.09 -17.15
C SER A 59 16.66 14.67 -18.07
N LEU A 60 15.44 14.84 -17.54
CA LEU A 60 14.33 15.50 -18.22
C LEU A 60 14.25 17.02 -17.91
N GLY A 61 15.22 17.58 -17.19
CA GLY A 61 15.24 19.00 -16.84
C GLY A 61 14.26 19.40 -15.75
N LEU A 62 13.79 18.43 -14.91
CA LEU A 62 12.85 18.71 -13.83
C LEU A 62 13.56 19.28 -12.60
N ALA A 63 12.91 20.23 -11.93
CA ALA A 63 13.35 20.70 -10.62
C ALA A 63 13.08 19.62 -9.55
N ILE A 64 14.09 19.36 -8.72
CA ILE A 64 14.02 18.34 -7.67
C ILE A 64 13.83 19.00 -6.32
N GLY A 65 12.81 18.56 -5.56
CA GLY A 65 12.53 19.01 -4.21
C GLY A 65 12.14 17.85 -3.29
N HIS A 66 12.15 18.11 -1.98
CA HIS A 66 11.71 17.17 -0.95
C HIS A 66 10.87 17.91 0.09
N ASP A 67 10.00 17.18 0.77
CA ASP A 67 9.24 17.65 1.92
C ASP A 67 9.80 17.10 3.25
N PRO A 68 9.23 17.46 4.41
CA PRO A 68 9.64 16.92 5.71
C PRO A 68 9.57 15.39 5.82
N ALA A 69 8.68 14.72 5.06
CA ALA A 69 8.61 13.27 4.99
C ALA A 69 9.65 12.67 4.02
N ALA A 70 10.53 13.50 3.45
CA ALA A 70 11.50 13.12 2.42
C ALA A 70 10.87 12.53 1.14
N ASN A 71 9.59 12.80 0.87
CA ASN A 71 9.01 12.51 -0.43
C ASN A 71 9.76 13.28 -1.53
N LEU A 72 9.84 12.69 -2.71
CA LEU A 72 10.52 13.28 -3.87
C LEU A 72 9.51 14.01 -4.75
N TYR A 73 9.81 15.25 -5.10
CA TYR A 73 9.04 16.05 -6.05
C TYR A 73 9.90 16.39 -7.26
N MET A 74 9.45 16.00 -8.45
CA MET A 74 10.12 16.25 -9.73
C MET A 74 9.20 17.14 -10.58
N SER A 75 9.47 18.44 -10.60
CA SER A 75 8.53 19.44 -11.10
C SER A 75 8.97 20.05 -12.42
N TRP A 76 8.05 20.12 -13.38
CA TRP A 76 8.17 20.83 -14.64
C TRP A 76 7.28 22.05 -14.62
N ALA A 77 7.88 23.24 -14.58
CA ALA A 77 7.14 24.49 -14.52
C ALA A 77 6.29 24.68 -15.78
N GLY A 78 5.01 24.98 -15.57
CA GLY A 78 4.08 25.32 -16.64
C GLY A 78 4.18 26.79 -17.06
N SER A 79 3.41 27.17 -18.10
CA SER A 79 3.32 28.55 -18.56
C SER A 79 2.53 29.48 -17.62
N ALA A 80 1.76 28.91 -16.69
CA ALA A 80 1.05 29.61 -15.61
C ALA A 80 1.34 28.89 -14.27
N PRO A 81 2.52 29.13 -13.66
CA PRO A 81 2.99 28.39 -12.50
C PRO A 81 2.15 28.61 -11.24
N ASP A 82 1.40 29.69 -11.18
CA ASP A 82 0.47 29.99 -10.05
C ASP A 82 -0.86 29.23 -10.15
N ALA A 83 -1.16 28.60 -11.29
CA ALA A 83 -2.33 27.75 -11.42
C ALA A 83 -2.18 26.47 -10.58
N PRO A 84 -3.29 25.90 -10.04
CA PRO A 84 -3.24 24.64 -9.32
C PRO A 84 -2.54 23.55 -10.14
N ALA A 85 -1.55 22.89 -9.52
CA ALA A 85 -0.68 21.93 -10.18
C ALA A 85 -1.42 20.64 -10.57
N VAL A 86 -0.97 19.99 -11.63
CA VAL A 86 -1.28 18.58 -11.89
C VAL A 86 -0.15 17.74 -11.33
N MET A 87 -0.49 16.79 -10.47
CA MET A 87 0.47 15.87 -9.88
C MET A 87 0.23 14.46 -10.39
N MET A 88 1.29 13.72 -10.55
CA MET A 88 1.30 12.30 -10.89
C MET A 88 2.28 11.59 -9.97
N GLY A 89 2.15 10.30 -9.79
CA GLY A 89 3.14 9.52 -9.04
C GLY A 89 2.53 8.38 -8.29
N SER A 90 3.35 7.74 -7.47
CA SER A 90 3.02 6.67 -6.55
C SER A 90 4.19 6.47 -5.58
N HIS A 91 4.16 5.37 -4.81
CA HIS A 91 5.25 5.05 -3.89
C HIS A 91 6.43 4.36 -4.58
N LEU A 92 7.58 4.35 -3.89
CA LEU A 92 8.79 3.67 -4.35
C LEU A 92 9.27 2.58 -3.38
N ASP A 93 8.71 2.51 -2.17
CA ASP A 93 8.95 1.39 -1.27
C ASP A 93 8.24 0.12 -1.72
N SER A 94 8.55 -1.00 -1.12
CA SER A 94 7.92 -2.30 -1.36
C SER A 94 7.90 -3.15 -0.10
N VAL A 95 7.03 -4.16 -0.10
CA VAL A 95 7.13 -5.27 0.83
C VAL A 95 8.44 -6.05 0.61
N PRO A 96 8.93 -6.83 1.60
CA PRO A 96 10.06 -7.74 1.40
C PRO A 96 9.80 -8.72 0.25
N HIS A 97 10.80 -8.91 -0.62
CA HIS A 97 10.71 -9.76 -1.82
C HIS A 97 9.51 -9.43 -2.73
N GLY A 98 9.11 -8.16 -2.77
CA GLY A 98 7.98 -7.66 -3.55
C GLY A 98 8.21 -7.60 -5.05
N GLY A 99 7.19 -7.15 -5.77
CA GLY A 99 7.26 -6.92 -7.21
C GLY A 99 8.03 -5.64 -7.56
N ASN A 100 8.71 -5.64 -8.70
CA ASN A 100 9.45 -4.46 -9.14
C ASN A 100 8.55 -3.29 -9.57
N PHE A 101 7.32 -3.59 -9.99
CA PHE A 101 6.40 -2.62 -10.60
C PHE A 101 5.46 -1.97 -9.62
N ASP A 102 5.24 -2.59 -8.45
CA ASP A 102 4.35 -2.09 -7.41
C ASP A 102 4.80 -0.70 -6.95
N GLY A 103 3.88 0.27 -6.99
CA GLY A 103 4.13 1.69 -6.79
C GLY A 103 5.03 2.33 -7.85
N ALA A 104 6.19 1.72 -8.12
CA ALA A 104 7.18 2.24 -9.07
C ALA A 104 6.58 2.54 -10.47
N ALA A 105 5.57 1.79 -10.89
CA ALA A 105 4.89 1.99 -12.17
C ALA A 105 4.31 3.40 -12.30
N GLY A 106 3.72 3.94 -11.23
CA GLY A 106 3.13 5.29 -11.23
C GLY A 106 4.17 6.40 -11.38
N VAL A 107 5.32 6.25 -10.71
CA VAL A 107 6.43 7.21 -10.83
C VAL A 107 7.05 7.15 -12.22
N VAL A 108 7.32 5.95 -12.74
CA VAL A 108 7.88 5.76 -14.08
C VAL A 108 6.93 6.26 -15.16
N ALA A 109 5.63 5.98 -15.05
CA ALA A 109 4.62 6.46 -15.98
C ALA A 109 4.52 8.00 -15.98
N GLY A 110 4.61 8.63 -14.81
CA GLY A 110 4.64 10.09 -14.70
C GLY A 110 5.84 10.71 -15.42
N LEU A 111 7.04 10.16 -15.23
CA LEU A 111 8.24 10.62 -15.93
C LEU A 111 8.15 10.39 -17.45
N ALA A 112 7.63 9.24 -17.87
CA ALA A 112 7.42 8.93 -19.29
C ALA A 112 6.39 9.87 -19.94
N ALA A 113 5.34 10.24 -19.22
CA ALA A 113 4.33 11.19 -19.70
C ALA A 113 4.95 12.58 -19.92
N ILE A 114 5.78 13.08 -18.99
CA ILE A 114 6.51 14.34 -19.18
C ILE A 114 7.43 14.25 -20.40
N ALA A 115 8.22 13.18 -20.52
CA ALA A 115 9.14 12.99 -21.66
C ALA A 115 8.38 12.97 -23.00
N ALA A 116 7.20 12.34 -23.05
CA ALA A 116 6.36 12.33 -24.25
C ALA A 116 5.79 13.72 -24.59
N LEU A 117 5.35 14.49 -23.58
CA LEU A 117 4.89 15.87 -23.77
C LEU A 117 6.01 16.78 -24.26
N GLN A 118 7.22 16.65 -23.71
CA GLN A 118 8.40 17.39 -24.17
C GLN A 118 8.75 17.06 -25.64
N ARG A 119 8.68 15.77 -26.00
CA ARG A 119 8.89 15.33 -27.39
C ARG A 119 7.88 15.94 -28.38
N LEU A 120 6.64 16.16 -27.93
CA LEU A 120 5.60 16.81 -28.72
C LEU A 120 5.72 18.35 -28.75
N GLY A 121 6.69 18.93 -28.06
CA GLY A 121 6.83 20.38 -27.93
C GLY A 121 5.69 21.03 -27.13
N ILE A 122 4.98 20.26 -26.32
CA ILE A 122 3.87 20.74 -25.52
C ILE A 122 4.42 21.25 -24.18
N THR A 123 4.21 22.52 -23.87
CA THR A 123 4.40 23.08 -22.53
C THR A 123 3.05 23.07 -21.80
N PRO A 124 2.93 22.44 -20.62
CA PRO A 124 1.69 22.43 -19.87
C PRO A 124 1.37 23.85 -19.36
N ARG A 125 0.08 24.15 -19.18
CA ARG A 125 -0.31 25.40 -18.55
C ARG A 125 0.00 25.42 -17.05
N PRO A 126 -0.47 24.44 -16.23
CA PRO A 126 -0.08 24.34 -14.84
C PRO A 126 1.31 23.72 -14.70
N THR A 127 1.94 23.88 -13.55
CA THR A 127 3.08 23.04 -13.16
C THR A 127 2.64 21.57 -13.13
N VAL A 128 3.48 20.69 -13.70
CA VAL A 128 3.30 19.23 -13.62
C VAL A 128 4.39 18.66 -12.72
N THR A 129 3.99 17.91 -11.70
CA THR A 129 4.93 17.32 -10.74
C THR A 129 4.75 15.81 -10.70
N VAL A 130 5.85 15.08 -10.85
CA VAL A 130 5.90 13.65 -10.52
C VAL A 130 6.38 13.51 -9.08
N MET A 131 5.58 12.81 -8.26
CA MET A 131 5.87 12.58 -6.85
C MET A 131 6.31 11.14 -6.64
N GLY A 132 7.46 10.93 -6.01
CA GLY A 132 7.86 9.65 -5.42
C GLY A 132 7.48 9.67 -3.94
N ILE A 133 6.46 8.92 -3.58
CA ILE A 133 5.95 8.84 -2.22
C ILE A 133 6.78 7.84 -1.43
N ARG A 134 7.07 8.14 -0.16
CA ARG A 134 7.77 7.25 0.75
C ARG A 134 6.82 6.45 1.62
N ALA A 135 7.24 5.23 1.92
CA ALA A 135 6.68 4.42 3.01
C ALA A 135 5.14 4.33 2.94
N GLU A 136 4.61 3.91 1.82
CA GLU A 136 3.20 3.57 1.66
C GLU A 136 2.87 2.28 2.39
N GLU A 137 3.77 1.27 2.25
CA GLU A 137 3.62 -0.08 2.76
C GLU A 137 3.75 -0.15 4.29
N SER A 138 2.71 -0.66 4.95
CA SER A 138 2.63 -0.69 6.42
C SER A 138 3.51 -1.76 7.08
N VAL A 139 4.03 -2.71 6.30
CA VAL A 139 4.64 -3.95 6.82
C VAL A 139 5.88 -3.75 7.69
N TRP A 140 6.57 -2.62 7.53
CA TRP A 140 7.81 -2.33 8.23
C TRP A 140 7.64 -1.58 9.56
N PHE A 141 6.68 -0.63 9.63
CA PHE A 141 6.44 0.21 10.80
C PHE A 141 5.05 0.03 11.42
N GLU A 142 4.20 -0.81 10.83
CA GLU A 142 2.77 -0.96 11.19
C GLU A 142 1.98 0.36 11.12
N VAL A 143 2.50 1.35 10.40
CA VAL A 143 1.87 2.62 10.06
C VAL A 143 1.78 2.72 8.54
N SER A 144 0.57 2.91 8.00
CA SER A 144 0.33 3.00 6.56
C SER A 144 0.40 4.44 6.07
N TYR A 145 0.81 4.61 4.80
CA TYR A 145 0.73 5.89 4.08
C TYR A 145 1.55 7.01 4.73
N ILE A 146 2.73 6.68 5.27
CA ILE A 146 3.54 7.63 6.05
C ILE A 146 3.89 8.86 5.22
N GLY A 147 4.40 8.68 4.01
CA GLY A 147 4.82 9.77 3.14
C GLY A 147 3.68 10.70 2.74
N SER A 148 2.57 10.16 2.24
CA SER A 148 1.41 10.96 1.82
C SER A 148 0.73 11.66 2.99
N ARG A 149 0.55 10.98 4.14
CA ARG A 149 0.03 11.60 5.36
C ARG A 149 0.96 12.68 5.90
N GLY A 150 2.28 12.45 5.84
CA GLY A 150 3.29 13.44 6.22
C GLY A 150 3.20 14.70 5.36
N ALA A 151 3.10 14.55 4.04
CA ALA A 151 2.94 15.66 3.11
C ALA A 151 1.69 16.50 3.39
N LEU A 152 0.60 15.86 3.87
CA LEU A 152 -0.68 16.50 4.18
C LEU A 152 -0.83 16.93 5.65
N GLY A 153 0.18 16.70 6.50
CA GLY A 153 0.10 17.00 7.95
C GLY A 153 -0.95 16.16 8.68
N ALA A 154 -1.16 14.90 8.26
CA ALA A 154 -2.22 14.01 8.73
C ALA A 154 -1.68 12.68 9.31
N LEU A 155 -0.43 12.67 9.76
CA LEU A 155 0.12 11.52 10.46
C LEU A 155 -0.60 11.32 11.79
N PRO A 156 -0.85 10.06 12.21
CA PRO A 156 -1.46 9.81 13.51
C PRO A 156 -0.52 10.20 14.65
N ASP A 157 -1.12 10.55 15.79
CA ASP A 157 -0.37 10.86 17.00
C ASP A 157 0.55 9.69 17.38
N GLY A 158 1.79 10.00 17.76
CA GLY A 158 2.78 9.01 18.14
C GLY A 158 3.45 8.25 16.99
N ALA A 159 3.08 8.51 15.72
CA ALA A 159 3.67 7.83 14.55
C ALA A 159 5.21 7.87 14.54
N MET A 160 5.81 8.98 14.98
CA MET A 160 7.27 9.14 15.03
C MET A 160 7.95 8.13 15.96
N GLY A 161 7.23 7.60 16.96
CA GLY A 161 7.71 6.57 17.89
C GLY A 161 7.53 5.13 17.37
N ALA A 162 6.85 4.93 16.24
CA ALA A 162 6.69 3.60 15.65
C ALA A 162 8.06 2.97 15.38
N ARG A 163 8.20 1.68 15.71
CA ARG A 163 9.47 0.99 15.59
C ARG A 163 9.51 0.10 14.36
N ARG A 164 10.60 0.19 13.62
CA ARG A 164 10.84 -0.67 12.48
C ARG A 164 11.01 -2.12 12.94
N ARG A 165 10.31 -3.03 12.29
CA ARG A 165 10.15 -4.43 12.71
C ARG A 165 11.48 -5.19 12.82
N ASP A 166 12.44 -4.92 11.95
CA ASP A 166 13.73 -5.61 11.88
C ASP A 166 14.81 -4.98 12.77
N THR A 167 14.84 -3.64 12.87
CA THR A 167 15.91 -2.91 13.59
C THR A 167 15.47 -2.46 14.99
N GLY A 168 14.16 -2.36 15.26
CA GLY A 168 13.62 -1.77 16.47
C GLY A 168 13.83 -0.27 16.61
N ARG A 169 14.45 0.38 15.62
CA ARG A 169 14.69 1.82 15.59
C ARG A 169 13.40 2.57 15.24
N THR A 170 13.29 3.80 15.70
CA THR A 170 12.09 4.62 15.52
C THR A 170 11.95 5.15 14.10
N LEU A 171 10.72 5.42 13.68
CA LEU A 171 10.43 6.07 12.40
C LEU A 171 11.12 7.44 12.30
N ALA A 172 11.14 8.22 13.40
CA ALA A 172 11.83 9.51 13.43
C ALA A 172 13.32 9.41 13.10
N GLU A 173 14.02 8.36 13.60
CA GLU A 173 15.44 8.13 13.29
C GLU A 173 15.63 7.81 11.80
N HIS A 174 14.77 6.97 11.23
CA HIS A 174 14.86 6.58 9.82
C HIS A 174 14.54 7.75 8.87
N ILE A 175 13.51 8.56 9.19
CA ILE A 175 13.18 9.78 8.41
C ILE A 175 14.37 10.74 8.41
N ARG A 176 15.01 10.97 9.56
CA ARG A 176 16.17 11.89 9.67
C ARG A 176 17.34 11.41 8.85
N GLU A 177 17.61 10.11 8.81
CA GLU A 177 18.67 9.52 7.98
C GLU A 177 18.41 9.65 6.47
N CYS A 178 17.14 9.69 6.07
CA CYS A 178 16.74 9.95 4.69
C CYS A 178 16.68 11.44 4.33
N GLY A 179 17.09 12.33 5.25
CA GLY A 179 17.11 13.78 5.02
C GLY A 179 15.77 14.48 5.26
N GLY A 180 14.80 13.81 5.89
CA GLY A 180 13.54 14.40 6.31
C GLY A 180 13.62 15.11 7.68
N ASP A 181 12.50 15.72 8.07
CA ASP A 181 12.36 16.46 9.32
C ASP A 181 11.22 15.86 10.19
N PRO A 182 11.53 14.89 11.07
CA PRO A 182 10.54 14.27 11.92
C PRO A 182 9.92 15.23 12.95
N ASP A 183 10.59 16.31 13.30
CA ASP A 183 10.07 17.28 14.27
C ASP A 183 8.98 18.15 13.62
N ALA A 184 9.17 18.56 12.36
CA ALA A 184 8.14 19.21 11.56
C ALA A 184 6.92 18.28 11.33
N LEU A 185 7.15 16.98 11.08
CA LEU A 185 6.08 16.01 10.92
C LEU A 185 5.29 15.80 12.22
N ALA A 186 5.97 15.69 13.35
CA ALA A 186 5.34 15.58 14.66
C ALA A 186 4.51 16.84 15.02
N ALA A 187 4.94 18.00 14.55
CA ALA A 187 4.21 19.26 14.69
C ALA A 187 3.04 19.42 13.70
N GLY A 188 2.80 18.43 12.82
CA GLY A 188 1.72 18.47 11.83
C GLY A 188 1.94 19.49 10.70
N VAL A 189 3.18 19.84 10.39
CA VAL A 189 3.51 20.77 9.31
C VAL A 189 3.05 20.19 7.99
N ARG A 190 2.16 20.93 7.30
CA ARG A 190 1.64 20.56 5.99
C ARG A 190 2.55 21.10 4.88
N HIS A 191 3.00 20.26 3.99
CA HIS A 191 3.75 20.62 2.78
C HIS A 191 2.81 20.80 1.56
N LEU A 192 1.89 19.86 1.35
CA LEU A 192 0.91 19.92 0.27
C LEU A 192 -0.38 20.61 0.72
N ASP A 193 -0.82 21.62 -0.04
CA ASP A 193 -2.13 22.24 0.09
C ASP A 193 -3.06 21.67 -1.00
N PRO A 194 -4.10 20.88 -0.64
CA PRO A 194 -5.04 20.32 -1.61
C PRO A 194 -5.69 21.37 -2.52
N ALA A 195 -5.89 22.61 -2.03
CA ALA A 195 -6.47 23.68 -2.84
C ALA A 195 -5.56 24.14 -4.01
N LYS A 196 -4.26 23.81 -3.93
CA LYS A 196 -3.27 24.11 -4.98
C LYS A 196 -3.02 22.93 -5.92
N ILE A 197 -3.78 21.84 -5.79
CA ILE A 197 -3.68 20.64 -6.63
C ILE A 197 -4.96 20.52 -7.45
N ALA A 198 -4.85 20.66 -8.77
CA ALA A 198 -5.97 20.51 -9.69
C ALA A 198 -6.39 19.05 -9.86
N ALA A 199 -5.41 18.14 -9.90
CA ALA A 199 -5.61 16.70 -9.98
C ALA A 199 -4.35 15.97 -9.49
N PHE A 200 -4.56 14.80 -8.89
CA PHE A 200 -3.51 13.80 -8.65
C PHE A 200 -3.87 12.54 -9.44
N LEU A 201 -2.93 12.08 -10.26
CA LEU A 201 -3.09 10.90 -11.11
C LEU A 201 -2.11 9.82 -10.64
N GLU A 202 -2.62 8.69 -10.22
CA GLU A 202 -1.81 7.55 -9.86
C GLU A 202 -2.10 6.38 -10.81
N LEU A 203 -1.07 5.94 -11.52
CA LEU A 203 -1.10 4.66 -12.21
C LEU A 203 -0.55 3.61 -11.24
N HIS A 204 -1.34 2.59 -10.97
CA HIS A 204 -0.96 1.49 -10.09
C HIS A 204 -1.18 0.15 -10.80
N ILE A 205 -0.40 -0.85 -10.46
CA ILE A 205 -0.67 -2.22 -10.91
C ILE A 205 -1.92 -2.74 -10.20
N GLU A 206 -2.66 -3.64 -10.84
CA GLU A 206 -3.90 -4.18 -10.26
C GLU A 206 -3.66 -5.05 -9.02
N GLN A 207 -2.51 -5.70 -8.93
CA GLN A 207 -2.18 -6.72 -7.91
C GLN A 207 -3.14 -7.94 -7.92
N ALA A 208 -3.84 -8.13 -9.04
CA ALA A 208 -4.81 -9.19 -9.26
C ALA A 208 -4.87 -9.55 -10.75
N PRO A 209 -5.46 -10.69 -11.16
CA PRO A 209 -5.57 -11.08 -12.55
C PRO A 209 -6.86 -10.62 -13.24
N SER A 210 -7.69 -9.76 -12.59
CA SER A 210 -9.05 -9.49 -13.07
C SER A 210 -9.08 -8.72 -14.37
N LEU A 211 -8.18 -7.74 -14.57
CA LEU A 211 -8.06 -7.02 -15.83
C LEU A 211 -7.58 -7.93 -16.97
N VAL A 212 -6.62 -8.81 -16.68
CA VAL A 212 -6.13 -9.79 -17.64
C VAL A 212 -7.25 -10.75 -18.03
N ALA A 213 -8.01 -11.25 -17.06
CA ALA A 213 -9.17 -12.13 -17.31
C ALA A 213 -10.28 -11.43 -18.11
N ALA A 214 -10.42 -10.12 -17.95
CA ALA A 214 -11.38 -9.30 -18.69
C ALA A 214 -10.86 -8.77 -20.05
N ASP A 215 -9.63 -9.13 -20.45
CA ASP A 215 -8.93 -8.60 -21.63
C ASP A 215 -8.91 -7.06 -21.66
N ARG A 216 -8.52 -6.46 -20.52
CA ARG A 216 -8.40 -5.01 -20.36
C ARG A 216 -6.97 -4.62 -20.01
N ALA A 217 -6.44 -3.61 -20.70
CA ALA A 217 -5.10 -3.10 -20.44
C ALA A 217 -5.08 -2.15 -19.23
N VAL A 218 -6.16 -1.38 -19.00
CA VAL A 218 -6.30 -0.41 -17.93
C VAL A 218 -7.76 -0.32 -17.47
N ALA A 219 -7.95 0.12 -16.23
CA ALA A 219 -9.24 0.53 -15.69
C ALA A 219 -9.09 1.82 -14.89
N VAL A 220 -10.17 2.54 -14.67
CA VAL A 220 -10.22 3.65 -13.73
C VAL A 220 -10.87 3.15 -12.45
N ALA A 221 -10.14 3.24 -11.33
CA ALA A 221 -10.70 2.89 -10.03
C ALA A 221 -11.83 3.85 -9.67
N THR A 222 -12.97 3.31 -9.24
CA THR A 222 -14.14 4.10 -8.83
C THR A 222 -14.14 4.40 -7.33
N GLY A 223 -13.28 3.74 -6.57
CA GLY A 223 -13.12 3.93 -5.13
C GLY A 223 -12.06 2.99 -4.57
N ILE A 224 -11.71 3.23 -3.31
CA ILE A 224 -10.85 2.37 -2.50
C ILE A 224 -11.75 1.74 -1.43
N PRO A 225 -11.70 0.41 -1.21
CA PRO A 225 -12.52 -0.23 -0.21
C PRO A 225 -12.18 0.27 1.19
N GLY A 226 -13.21 0.58 1.97
CA GLY A 226 -13.08 0.73 3.41
C GLY A 226 -12.76 -0.61 4.07
N ASN A 227 -12.38 -0.57 5.34
CA ASN A 227 -12.06 -1.79 6.08
C ASN A 227 -12.33 -1.67 7.58
N PHE A 228 -12.50 -2.84 8.22
CA PHE A 228 -12.26 -3.00 9.65
C PHE A 228 -11.24 -4.11 9.88
N ARG A 229 -10.45 -4.00 10.94
CA ARG A 229 -9.32 -4.88 11.20
C ARG A 229 -9.21 -5.28 12.65
N TYR A 230 -8.88 -6.55 12.87
CA TYR A 230 -8.47 -7.09 14.16
C TYR A 230 -7.04 -7.63 14.03
N PRO A 231 -6.01 -6.78 14.24
CA PRO A 231 -4.62 -7.15 13.96
C PRO A 231 -4.07 -8.18 14.96
N ASN A 232 -4.60 -8.24 16.19
CA ASN A 232 -4.10 -9.08 17.27
C ASN A 232 -5.27 -9.77 18.01
N ALA A 233 -6.08 -10.52 17.28
CA ALA A 233 -7.17 -11.27 17.84
C ALA A 233 -6.70 -12.61 18.41
N VAL A 234 -7.40 -13.12 19.42
CA VAL A 234 -7.12 -14.41 20.04
C VAL A 234 -8.43 -15.14 20.35
N ILE A 235 -8.44 -16.43 20.06
CA ILE A 235 -9.47 -17.36 20.56
C ILE A 235 -8.86 -18.05 21.77
N LEU A 236 -9.53 -17.94 22.91
CA LEU A 236 -9.14 -18.58 24.15
C LEU A 236 -9.96 -19.84 24.38
N GLY A 237 -9.31 -20.92 24.64
CA GLY A 237 -9.86 -22.19 25.06
C GLY A 237 -9.08 -22.72 26.26
N GLN A 238 -8.81 -24.04 26.32
CA GLN A 238 -8.07 -24.65 27.40
C GLN A 238 -7.04 -25.65 26.86
N HIS A 239 -5.81 -25.57 27.36
CA HIS A 239 -4.78 -26.57 27.08
C HIS A 239 -5.11 -27.86 27.82
N ASP A 240 -5.18 -28.98 27.08
CA ASP A 240 -5.53 -30.27 27.62
C ASP A 240 -4.69 -31.40 26.99
N HIS A 241 -4.73 -32.55 27.62
CA HIS A 241 -4.13 -33.75 27.06
C HIS A 241 -4.94 -34.31 25.89
N VAL A 242 -4.29 -34.78 24.83
CA VAL A 242 -4.92 -35.32 23.61
C VAL A 242 -5.99 -36.41 23.89
N GLY A 243 -5.87 -37.15 24.99
CA GLY A 243 -6.87 -38.15 25.40
C GLY A 243 -8.14 -37.62 25.99
N LEU A 244 -8.29 -36.29 26.21
CA LEU A 244 -9.54 -35.71 26.74
C LEU A 244 -10.69 -35.93 25.74
N PRO A 245 -11.85 -36.50 26.16
CA PRO A 245 -12.97 -36.69 25.25
C PRO A 245 -13.51 -35.38 24.69
N ARG A 246 -13.92 -35.37 23.42
CA ARG A 246 -14.35 -34.20 22.66
C ARG A 246 -15.34 -33.27 23.41
N ARG A 247 -16.29 -33.84 24.15
CA ARG A 247 -17.33 -33.08 24.88
C ARG A 247 -16.80 -32.21 26.03
N PHE A 248 -15.54 -32.40 26.41
CA PHE A 248 -14.88 -31.65 27.51
C PHE A 248 -13.80 -30.70 27.00
N ARG A 249 -13.58 -30.64 25.68
CA ARG A 249 -12.50 -29.83 25.10
C ARG A 249 -12.98 -28.42 24.81
N TYR A 250 -12.22 -27.46 25.25
CA TYR A 250 -12.28 -26.08 24.78
C TYR A 250 -11.11 -25.84 23.81
N ASP A 251 -11.26 -26.37 22.60
CA ASP A 251 -10.20 -26.45 21.59
C ASP A 251 -10.23 -25.16 20.74
N ALA A 252 -9.25 -24.27 20.97
CA ALA A 252 -9.14 -22.99 20.29
C ALA A 252 -8.90 -23.13 18.77
N VAL A 253 -8.19 -24.19 18.34
CA VAL A 253 -7.96 -24.43 16.91
C VAL A 253 -9.23 -24.89 16.20
N MET A 254 -10.03 -25.74 16.84
CA MET A 254 -11.30 -26.16 16.26
C MET A 254 -12.32 -25.01 16.21
N ALA A 255 -12.30 -24.11 17.19
CA ALA A 255 -13.11 -22.88 17.15
C ALA A 255 -12.64 -21.95 16.02
N GLY A 256 -11.33 -21.78 15.86
CA GLY A 256 -10.75 -20.98 14.76
C GLY A 256 -11.03 -21.56 13.38
N ALA A 257 -10.96 -22.88 13.21
CA ALA A 257 -11.30 -23.52 11.95
C ALA A 257 -12.79 -23.29 11.58
N GLU A 258 -13.68 -23.39 12.56
CA GLU A 258 -15.11 -23.09 12.37
C GLU A 258 -15.32 -21.61 12.01
N PHE A 259 -14.60 -20.70 12.66
CA PHE A 259 -14.62 -19.27 12.34
C PHE A 259 -14.13 -19.00 10.90
N ALA A 260 -13.00 -19.58 10.49
CA ALA A 260 -12.47 -19.42 9.14
C ALA A 260 -13.46 -19.91 8.07
N MET A 261 -14.08 -21.09 8.27
CA MET A 261 -15.08 -21.62 7.35
C MET A 261 -16.36 -20.78 7.30
N ALA A 262 -16.76 -20.18 8.44
CA ALA A 262 -17.93 -19.29 8.47
C ALA A 262 -17.65 -17.95 7.75
N LEU A 263 -16.42 -17.44 7.80
CA LEU A 263 -16.01 -16.27 7.04
C LEU A 263 -15.98 -16.56 5.53
N ASP A 264 -15.48 -17.72 5.14
CA ASP A 264 -15.45 -18.14 3.74
C ASP A 264 -16.89 -18.26 3.18
N ALA A 265 -17.79 -18.89 3.90
CA ALA A 265 -19.19 -18.97 3.52
C ALA A 265 -19.90 -17.58 3.47
N LEU A 266 -19.52 -16.66 4.36
CA LEU A 266 -20.02 -15.29 4.32
C LEU A 266 -19.53 -14.55 3.07
N TRP A 267 -18.28 -14.78 2.67
CA TRP A 267 -17.73 -14.20 1.44
C TRP A 267 -18.43 -14.77 0.20
N GLU A 268 -18.59 -16.09 0.10
CA GLU A 268 -19.31 -16.76 -0.99
C GLU A 268 -20.77 -16.24 -1.12
N GLU A 269 -21.48 -16.03 0.00
CA GLU A 269 -22.82 -15.44 0.02
C GLU A 269 -22.85 -14.05 -0.61
N HIS A 270 -21.88 -13.17 -0.28
CA HIS A 270 -21.80 -11.82 -0.82
C HIS A 270 -21.40 -11.82 -2.29
N GLU A 271 -20.44 -12.66 -2.68
CA GLU A 271 -20.02 -12.81 -4.07
C GLU A 271 -21.19 -13.29 -4.97
N ALA A 272 -21.98 -14.24 -4.50
CA ALA A 272 -23.19 -14.70 -5.20
C ALA A 272 -24.25 -13.59 -5.39
N ARG A 273 -24.25 -12.59 -4.52
CA ARG A 273 -25.11 -11.38 -4.61
C ARG A 273 -24.46 -10.27 -5.45
N GLY A 274 -23.27 -10.47 -6.00
CA GLY A 274 -22.52 -9.46 -6.74
C GLY A 274 -21.96 -8.33 -5.86
N ILE A 275 -21.83 -8.55 -4.55
CA ILE A 275 -21.28 -7.59 -3.60
C ILE A 275 -19.78 -7.83 -3.47
N ALA A 276 -18.99 -6.87 -3.91
CA ALA A 276 -17.54 -6.96 -3.80
C ALA A 276 -17.08 -6.76 -2.35
N MET A 277 -16.43 -7.77 -1.80
CA MET A 277 -15.75 -7.72 -0.50
C MET A 277 -14.46 -8.53 -0.53
N ALA A 278 -13.64 -8.37 0.48
CA ALA A 278 -12.50 -9.23 0.75
C ALA A 278 -12.42 -9.55 2.25
N CYS A 279 -11.98 -10.75 2.57
CA CYS A 279 -11.80 -11.21 3.93
C CYS A 279 -10.49 -12.00 4.03
N THR A 280 -9.55 -11.56 4.88
CA THR A 280 -8.23 -12.17 4.98
C THR A 280 -7.87 -12.49 6.41
N LEU A 281 -7.57 -13.77 6.67
CA LEU A 281 -6.89 -14.23 7.89
C LEU A 281 -5.38 -14.26 7.60
N GLY A 282 -4.68 -13.13 7.82
CA GLY A 282 -3.26 -12.98 7.47
C GLY A 282 -2.31 -13.72 8.41
N ARG A 283 -2.69 -13.88 9.69
CA ARG A 283 -2.04 -14.71 10.69
C ARG A 283 -3.07 -15.69 11.24
N PHE A 284 -2.66 -16.93 11.48
CA PHE A 284 -3.54 -17.96 12.04
C PHE A 284 -2.66 -19.06 12.64
N HIS A 285 -2.33 -18.95 13.92
CA HIS A 285 -1.34 -19.82 14.53
C HIS A 285 -1.52 -20.02 16.04
N THR A 286 -1.05 -21.14 16.55
CA THR A 286 -0.89 -21.38 17.98
C THR A 286 0.48 -20.89 18.46
N ASP A 287 0.65 -20.72 19.78
CA ASP A 287 1.95 -20.36 20.36
C ASP A 287 2.94 -21.55 20.24
N PRO A 288 4.08 -21.37 19.53
CA PRO A 288 5.12 -22.40 19.41
C PRO A 288 5.71 -22.86 20.75
N ALA A 289 5.67 -22.03 21.79
CA ALA A 289 6.16 -22.38 23.12
C ALA A 289 5.17 -23.27 23.90
N ALA A 290 3.90 -23.29 23.51
CA ALA A 290 2.83 -23.97 24.26
C ALA A 290 2.19 -25.13 23.47
N HIS A 291 2.30 -25.18 22.16
CA HIS A 291 1.68 -26.22 21.36
C HIS A 291 2.53 -27.51 21.32
N GLY A 292 1.90 -28.65 21.03
CA GLY A 292 2.57 -29.95 20.89
C GLY A 292 1.69 -30.99 20.25
N LEU A 293 2.30 -32.05 19.72
CA LEU A 293 1.59 -33.12 18.99
C LEU A 293 0.45 -33.77 19.81
N THR A 294 0.56 -33.78 21.13
CA THR A 294 -0.37 -34.44 22.04
C THR A 294 -1.08 -33.47 22.98
N ILE A 295 -1.16 -32.21 22.61
CA ILE A 295 -1.79 -31.14 23.40
C ILE A 295 -2.97 -30.58 22.62
N VAL A 296 -4.14 -30.47 23.27
CA VAL A 296 -5.26 -29.67 22.77
C VAL A 296 -4.89 -28.19 22.91
N PRO A 297 -4.89 -27.40 21.83
CA PRO A 297 -4.48 -26.00 21.92
C PRO A 297 -5.50 -25.15 22.70
N GLY A 298 -5.04 -24.45 23.73
CA GLY A 298 -5.86 -23.55 24.55
C GLY A 298 -5.84 -22.09 24.06
N ALA A 299 -5.07 -21.77 23.02
CA ALA A 299 -5.09 -20.47 22.40
C ALA A 299 -4.80 -20.56 20.90
N LEU A 300 -5.50 -19.74 20.11
CA LEU A 300 -5.22 -19.50 18.68
C LEU A 300 -5.14 -18.00 18.44
N HIS A 301 -4.02 -17.54 17.92
CA HIS A 301 -3.82 -16.16 17.53
C HIS A 301 -4.12 -15.96 16.05
N PHE A 302 -4.83 -14.90 15.71
CA PHE A 302 -5.12 -14.58 14.31
C PHE A 302 -5.18 -13.08 14.07
N SER A 303 -5.09 -12.69 12.79
CA SER A 303 -5.45 -11.35 12.33
C SER A 303 -6.54 -11.44 11.28
N LEU A 304 -7.46 -10.48 11.29
CA LEU A 304 -8.56 -10.38 10.33
C LEU A 304 -8.54 -9.00 9.70
N ASP A 305 -8.60 -8.95 8.37
CA ASP A 305 -8.86 -7.75 7.56
C ASP A 305 -10.12 -8.01 6.73
N VAL A 306 -11.15 -7.18 6.87
CA VAL A 306 -12.38 -7.24 6.09
C VAL A 306 -12.55 -5.94 5.34
N ARG A 307 -12.85 -6.03 4.05
CA ARG A 307 -12.96 -4.87 3.17
C ARG A 307 -14.23 -4.91 2.35
N ALA A 308 -14.85 -3.74 2.15
CA ALA A 308 -15.91 -3.53 1.17
C ALA A 308 -15.95 -2.06 0.72
N TYR A 309 -16.58 -1.80 -0.44
CA TYR A 309 -16.68 -0.43 -0.98
C TYR A 309 -17.81 0.39 -0.34
N ASP A 310 -18.85 -0.27 0.18
CA ASP A 310 -20.04 0.36 0.77
C ASP A 310 -19.96 0.29 2.30
N GLU A 311 -20.11 1.44 2.96
CA GLU A 311 -20.10 1.52 4.44
C GLU A 311 -21.23 0.71 5.07
N ALA A 312 -22.40 0.63 4.42
CA ALA A 312 -23.51 -0.19 4.94
C ALA A 312 -23.19 -1.68 4.86
N VAL A 313 -22.47 -2.11 3.81
CA VAL A 313 -21.97 -3.48 3.70
C VAL A 313 -20.91 -3.76 4.76
N LEU A 314 -20.00 -2.82 5.02
CA LEU A 314 -19.01 -2.98 6.11
C LEU A 314 -19.69 -3.13 7.47
N ALA A 315 -20.72 -2.34 7.76
CA ALA A 315 -21.48 -2.44 9.00
C ALA A 315 -22.24 -3.79 9.09
N GLU A 316 -22.86 -4.25 7.99
CA GLU A 316 -23.48 -5.59 7.92
C GLU A 316 -22.46 -6.70 8.21
N LEU A 317 -21.26 -6.60 7.59
CA LEU A 317 -20.20 -7.58 7.78
C LEU A 317 -19.69 -7.63 9.22
N ASP A 318 -19.51 -6.49 9.87
CA ASP A 318 -19.07 -6.43 11.28
C ASP A 318 -20.10 -7.08 12.21
N GLU A 319 -21.39 -6.80 12.00
CA GLU A 319 -22.47 -7.47 12.72
C GLU A 319 -22.51 -8.99 12.45
N ARG A 320 -22.29 -9.41 11.19
CA ARG A 320 -22.26 -10.84 10.82
C ARG A 320 -21.08 -11.56 11.46
N VAL A 321 -19.89 -10.95 11.46
CA VAL A 321 -18.70 -11.48 12.14
C VAL A 321 -18.96 -11.62 13.64
N SER A 322 -19.54 -10.61 14.26
CA SER A 322 -19.92 -10.66 15.70
C SER A 322 -20.91 -11.79 16.00
N ARG A 323 -21.91 -12.01 15.15
CA ARG A 323 -22.86 -13.13 15.29
C ARG A 323 -22.21 -14.49 15.11
N ILE A 324 -21.26 -14.62 14.16
CA ILE A 324 -20.48 -15.84 13.97
C ILE A 324 -19.71 -16.17 15.24
N ILE A 325 -19.01 -15.18 15.82
CA ILE A 325 -18.25 -15.34 17.07
C ILE A 325 -19.16 -15.81 18.20
N ALA A 326 -20.26 -15.10 18.48
CA ALA A 326 -21.20 -15.44 19.52
C ALA A 326 -21.81 -16.86 19.35
N GLY A 327 -22.10 -17.26 18.10
CA GLY A 327 -22.55 -18.60 17.79
C GLY A 327 -21.51 -19.69 18.06
N ILE A 328 -20.24 -19.44 17.81
CA ILE A 328 -19.14 -20.36 18.11
C ILE A 328 -18.93 -20.48 19.62
N GLU A 329 -18.93 -19.37 20.35
CA GLU A 329 -18.84 -19.34 21.81
C GLU A 329 -19.97 -20.15 22.45
N GLN A 330 -21.19 -19.95 22.01
CA GLN A 330 -22.35 -20.71 22.54
C GLN A 330 -22.23 -22.22 22.30
N ARG A 331 -21.65 -22.65 21.19
CA ARG A 331 -21.51 -24.08 20.85
C ARG A 331 -20.31 -24.77 21.48
N ARG A 332 -19.25 -24.02 21.74
CA ARG A 332 -17.96 -24.57 22.14
C ARG A 332 -17.55 -24.23 23.57
N GLY A 333 -18.16 -23.22 24.17
CA GLY A 333 -17.92 -22.73 25.53
C GLY A 333 -16.93 -21.61 25.58
#